data_fe37ffdaf5b2fc9a0d69265f2b6b2382
#
_entry.id   fe37ffdaf5b2fc9a0d69265f2b6b2382
#
_cell.length_a   1.000
_cell.length_b   1.000
_cell.length_c   1.000
_cell.angle_alpha   90.00
_cell.angle_beta   90.00
_cell.angle_gamma   90.00
#
_symmetry.space_group_name_H-M   'P 1'
#
loop_
_entity.id
_entity.type
_entity.pdbx_description
1 polymer ?
#
loop_
_entity_poly.entity_id
_entity_poly.type
_entity_poly.pdbx_seq_one_letter_code
_entity_poly.pdbx_strand_id
1 'polypeptide(L)'
;MTITDARKQIFDFSDPYYTSNIRLAVAKGSKVKSYKDLKGKTVGAKNGTSSYSWLEDHAGEYGFTVRAYDEASTMYDSLNSGSIDALMDDEAVLLYAIQQGRNFTTPIEGIATGEVGFAVKKGTNPELIEMFNNGLAAIVKDGTYDKIINKYLDSNKSKEGSSKKATDETTIVGLIKNNYKQLLQGLGITLGLTLLSFAIAMIIGVIFGMMAVAP
;
A
#
# COMPACT_ATOMS: atom_id res chain seq x y z
N MET A 1 10.74 10.42 -1.81
CA MET A 1 11.72 9.61 -1.03
C MET A 1 12.19 10.46 0.14
N THR A 2 12.33 9.88 1.35
CA THR A 2 12.89 10.60 2.51
C THR A 2 14.32 11.02 2.24
N ILE A 3 14.63 12.28 2.49
CA ILE A 3 15.93 12.89 2.33
C ILE A 3 16.79 12.47 3.53
N THR A 4 17.89 11.75 3.29
CA THR A 4 18.87 11.37 4.32
C THR A 4 20.28 11.61 3.80
N ASP A 5 21.25 11.80 4.70
CA ASP A 5 22.64 12.06 4.29
C ASP A 5 23.22 10.89 3.51
N ALA A 6 22.89 9.66 3.87
CA ALA A 6 23.29 8.48 3.10
C ALA A 6 22.72 8.51 1.67
N ARG A 7 21.45 8.89 1.51
CA ARG A 7 20.80 8.98 0.20
C ARG A 7 21.32 10.15 -0.64
N LYS A 8 21.70 11.27 -0.05
CA LYS A 8 22.34 12.41 -0.74
C LYS A 8 23.67 12.06 -1.38
N GLN A 9 24.32 10.98 -0.96
CA GLN A 9 25.54 10.49 -1.62
C GLN A 9 25.23 9.86 -2.99
N ILE A 10 24.02 9.36 -3.19
CA ILE A 10 23.62 8.56 -4.35
C ILE A 10 22.59 9.29 -5.22
N PHE A 11 21.83 10.22 -4.63
CA PHE A 11 20.75 10.94 -5.28
C PHE A 11 20.90 12.43 -5.12
N ASP A 12 20.42 13.19 -6.12
CA ASP A 12 20.12 14.62 -6.01
C ASP A 12 18.62 14.78 -5.75
N PHE A 13 18.27 15.71 -4.85
CA PHE A 13 16.91 15.93 -4.39
C PHE A 13 16.38 17.30 -4.79
N SER A 14 15.06 17.36 -4.99
CA SER A 14 14.32 18.62 -5.04
C SER A 14 14.27 19.29 -3.67
N ASP A 15 13.71 20.48 -3.63
CA ASP A 15 13.23 21.07 -2.39
C ASP A 15 12.25 20.10 -1.71
N PRO A 16 12.24 20.06 -0.36
CA PRO A 16 11.32 19.20 0.36
C PRO A 16 9.87 19.67 0.13
N TYR A 17 8.99 18.71 -0.14
CA TYR A 17 7.58 19.00 -0.36
C TYR A 17 6.67 18.42 0.72
N TYR A 18 7.18 17.56 1.60
CA TYR A 18 6.42 16.93 2.68
C TYR A 18 7.34 16.55 3.83
N THR A 19 6.84 16.66 5.07
CA THR A 19 7.53 16.11 6.25
C THR A 19 6.95 14.74 6.53
N SER A 20 7.78 13.70 6.46
CA SER A 20 7.36 12.32 6.67
C SER A 20 7.46 11.95 8.13
N ASN A 21 6.43 11.25 8.60
CA ASN A 21 6.44 10.53 9.86
C ASN A 21 6.26 9.04 9.56
N ILE A 22 6.85 8.18 10.36
CA ILE A 22 6.47 6.77 10.46
C ILE A 22 5.53 6.60 11.63
N ARG A 23 4.62 5.64 11.51
CA ARG A 23 3.61 5.42 12.55
C ARG A 23 3.29 3.95 12.73
N LEU A 24 3.00 3.56 13.97
CA LEU A 24 2.56 2.22 14.28
C LEU A 24 1.07 2.06 13.96
N ALA A 25 0.72 1.00 13.25
CA ALA A 25 -0.66 0.57 13.07
C ALA A 25 -0.90 -0.79 13.69
N VAL A 26 -2.07 -0.96 14.29
CA VAL A 26 -2.55 -2.18 14.91
C VAL A 26 -3.97 -2.48 14.45
N ALA A 27 -4.42 -3.72 14.55
CA ALA A 27 -5.81 -4.06 14.28
C ALA A 27 -6.77 -3.29 15.20
N LYS A 28 -7.94 -2.92 14.72
CA LYS A 28 -8.98 -2.31 15.56
C LYS A 28 -9.31 -3.22 16.73
N GLY A 29 -9.39 -2.62 17.95
CA GLY A 29 -9.62 -3.37 19.18
C GLY A 29 -8.34 -3.91 19.84
N SER A 30 -7.16 -3.70 19.25
CA SER A 30 -5.89 -4.00 19.90
C SER A 30 -5.74 -3.22 21.21
N LYS A 31 -5.09 -3.85 22.19
CA LYS A 31 -4.79 -3.25 23.50
C LYS A 31 -3.49 -2.43 23.51
N VAL A 32 -2.74 -2.42 22.40
CA VAL A 32 -1.49 -1.67 22.26
C VAL A 32 -1.79 -0.19 22.29
N LYS A 33 -1.17 0.54 23.22
CA LYS A 33 -1.28 2.00 23.39
C LYS A 33 0.09 2.69 23.49
N SER A 34 1.15 1.91 23.62
CA SER A 34 2.53 2.37 23.73
C SER A 34 3.48 1.35 23.11
N TYR A 35 4.71 1.75 22.80
CA TYR A 35 5.74 0.82 22.31
C TYR A 35 6.08 -0.28 23.31
N LYS A 36 5.94 -0.02 24.62
CA LYS A 36 6.17 -1.03 25.69
C LYS A 36 5.17 -2.20 25.62
N ASP A 37 3.98 -1.97 25.08
CA ASP A 37 2.95 -3.01 24.92
C ASP A 37 3.28 -3.99 23.78
N LEU A 38 4.35 -3.72 23.01
CA LEU A 38 4.84 -4.58 21.95
C LEU A 38 5.72 -5.72 22.44
N LYS A 39 6.05 -5.79 23.74
CA LYS A 39 6.89 -6.85 24.30
C LYS A 39 6.34 -8.24 23.97
N GLY A 40 7.18 -9.07 23.35
CA GLY A 40 6.84 -10.43 22.89
C GLY A 40 5.95 -10.50 21.66
N LYS A 41 5.68 -9.36 21.00
CA LYS A 41 4.85 -9.25 19.79
C LYS A 41 5.69 -9.22 18.53
N THR A 42 5.04 -9.52 17.40
CA THR A 42 5.65 -9.41 16.06
C THR A 42 5.19 -8.13 15.38
N VAL A 43 6.16 -7.29 14.98
CA VAL A 43 5.91 -6.04 14.28
C VAL A 43 6.47 -6.11 12.87
N GLY A 44 5.62 -5.87 11.87
CA GLY A 44 6.00 -5.88 10.46
C GLY A 44 6.44 -4.52 9.95
N ALA A 45 7.41 -4.49 9.04
CA ALA A 45 7.72 -3.33 8.20
C ALA A 45 8.23 -3.75 6.83
N LYS A 46 8.11 -2.84 5.86
CA LYS A 46 8.64 -3.07 4.53
C LYS A 46 10.17 -2.94 4.54
N ASN A 47 10.84 -3.91 3.94
CA ASN A 47 12.30 -3.94 3.83
C ASN A 47 12.85 -2.66 3.16
N GLY A 48 13.99 -2.17 3.64
CA GLY A 48 14.67 -0.98 3.10
C GLY A 48 13.96 0.36 3.36
N THR A 49 12.95 0.41 4.25
CA THR A 49 12.26 1.63 4.65
C THR A 49 12.80 2.20 5.96
N SER A 50 12.49 3.46 6.23
CA SER A 50 12.79 4.10 7.53
C SER A 50 12.05 3.41 8.68
N SER A 51 10.84 2.90 8.43
CA SER A 51 10.07 2.11 9.39
C SER A 51 10.79 0.83 9.80
N TYR A 52 11.36 0.10 8.83
CA TYR A 52 12.12 -1.11 9.09
C TYR A 52 13.37 -0.81 9.91
N SER A 53 14.16 0.19 9.52
CA SER A 53 15.37 0.58 10.25
C SER A 53 15.05 0.98 11.69
N TRP A 54 14.01 1.78 11.90
CA TRP A 54 13.61 2.18 13.24
C TRP A 54 13.20 0.98 14.11
N LEU A 55 12.46 0.02 13.55
CA LEU A 55 12.07 -1.19 14.28
C LEU A 55 13.29 -2.03 14.66
N GLU A 56 14.25 -2.23 13.77
CA GLU A 56 15.49 -2.96 14.08
C GLU A 56 16.26 -2.30 15.20
N ASP A 57 16.41 -0.98 15.18
CA ASP A 57 17.16 -0.21 16.18
C ASP A 57 16.51 -0.29 17.58
N HIS A 58 15.17 -0.46 17.66
CA HIS A 58 14.43 -0.40 18.92
C HIS A 58 13.84 -1.76 19.35
N ALA A 59 14.02 -2.82 18.57
CA ALA A 59 13.49 -4.15 18.88
C ALA A 59 13.99 -4.67 20.23
N GLY A 60 15.27 -4.48 20.53
CA GLY A 60 15.88 -4.87 21.79
C GLY A 60 15.35 -4.08 23.00
N GLU A 61 15.10 -2.78 22.82
CA GLU A 61 14.59 -1.89 23.87
C GLU A 61 13.17 -2.26 24.29
N TYR A 62 12.28 -2.47 23.32
CA TYR A 62 10.86 -2.75 23.60
C TYR A 62 10.51 -4.24 23.62
N GLY A 63 11.44 -5.13 23.24
CA GLY A 63 11.29 -6.58 23.33
C GLY A 63 10.31 -7.18 22.33
N PHE A 64 10.17 -6.60 21.14
CA PHE A 64 9.38 -7.14 20.03
C PHE A 64 10.28 -7.82 18.98
N THR A 65 9.67 -8.62 18.11
CA THR A 65 10.35 -9.24 16.97
C THR A 65 9.97 -8.51 15.69
N VAL A 66 10.96 -8.16 14.88
CA VAL A 66 10.75 -7.52 13.56
C VAL A 66 10.52 -8.58 12.50
N ARG A 67 9.51 -8.36 11.66
CA ARG A 67 9.25 -9.15 10.46
C ARG A 67 9.33 -8.28 9.21
N ALA A 68 10.32 -8.55 8.36
CA ALA A 68 10.49 -7.86 7.08
C ALA A 68 9.49 -8.35 6.04
N TYR A 69 9.01 -7.44 5.21
CA TYR A 69 8.16 -7.69 4.05
C TYR A 69 8.71 -6.98 2.82
N ASP A 70 8.62 -7.61 1.67
CA ASP A 70 8.99 -6.99 0.40
C ASP A 70 7.84 -6.14 -0.15
N GLU A 71 6.58 -6.53 0.13
CA GLU A 71 5.38 -5.83 -0.34
C GLU A 71 4.49 -5.37 0.82
N ALA A 72 4.05 -4.09 0.74
CA ALA A 72 3.16 -3.50 1.75
C ALA A 72 1.79 -4.19 1.83
N SER A 73 1.24 -4.66 0.70
CA SER A 73 -0.03 -5.40 0.66
C SER A 73 0.01 -6.66 1.52
N THR A 74 1.07 -7.46 1.38
CA THR A 74 1.27 -8.69 2.18
C THR A 74 1.45 -8.38 3.66
N MET A 75 2.15 -7.29 4.00
CA MET A 75 2.30 -6.81 5.38
C MET A 75 0.93 -6.42 5.97
N TYR A 76 0.11 -5.67 5.24
CA TYR A 76 -1.23 -5.27 5.68
C TYR A 76 -2.17 -6.47 5.86
N ASP A 77 -2.13 -7.43 4.95
CA ASP A 77 -2.92 -8.66 5.04
C ASP A 77 -2.47 -9.53 6.22
N SER A 78 -1.17 -9.52 6.56
CA SER A 78 -0.64 -10.21 7.74
C SER A 78 -1.15 -9.60 9.05
N LEU A 79 -1.33 -8.27 9.12
CA LEU A 79 -1.96 -7.62 10.26
C LEU A 79 -3.46 -7.94 10.35
N ASN A 80 -4.16 -7.92 9.22
CA ASN A 80 -5.60 -8.26 9.17
C ASN A 80 -5.88 -9.72 9.58
N SER A 81 -5.01 -10.65 9.20
CA SER A 81 -5.13 -12.08 9.57
C SER A 81 -4.64 -12.39 10.98
N GLY A 82 -4.01 -11.44 11.68
CA GLY A 82 -3.40 -11.66 12.97
C GLY A 82 -2.07 -12.44 12.93
N SER A 83 -1.47 -12.57 11.74
CA SER A 83 -0.14 -13.20 11.59
C SER A 83 1.00 -12.33 12.13
N ILE A 84 0.75 -11.03 12.31
CA ILE A 84 1.55 -10.07 13.07
C ILE A 84 0.64 -9.24 13.97
N ASP A 85 1.18 -8.72 15.06
CA ASP A 85 0.43 -7.94 16.05
C ASP A 85 0.32 -6.46 15.71
N ALA A 86 1.33 -5.92 15.02
CA ALA A 86 1.44 -4.54 14.60
C ALA A 86 2.23 -4.43 13.30
N LEU A 87 2.15 -3.28 12.67
CA LEU A 87 3.06 -2.90 11.59
C LEU A 87 3.45 -1.43 11.73
N MET A 88 4.57 -1.06 11.12
CA MET A 88 5.03 0.32 11.02
C MET A 88 5.22 0.69 9.56
N ASP A 89 4.66 1.83 9.16
CA ASP A 89 4.76 2.36 7.80
C ASP A 89 4.71 3.89 7.82
N ASP A 90 4.88 4.52 6.67
CA ASP A 90 4.72 5.97 6.53
C ASP A 90 3.31 6.40 6.95
N GLU A 91 3.21 7.41 7.80
CA GLU A 91 1.95 7.90 8.37
C GLU A 91 0.93 8.24 7.29
N ALA A 92 1.36 8.93 6.22
CA ALA A 92 0.50 9.30 5.10
C ALA A 92 -0.12 8.06 4.42
N VAL A 93 0.68 7.01 4.23
CA VAL A 93 0.24 5.75 3.61
C VAL A 93 -0.76 5.03 4.51
N LEU A 94 -0.49 4.98 5.83
CA LEU A 94 -1.41 4.37 6.81
C LEU A 94 -2.73 5.12 6.90
N LEU A 95 -2.70 6.45 6.98
CA LEU A 95 -3.92 7.27 7.03
C LEU A 95 -4.76 7.10 5.76
N TYR A 96 -4.12 7.07 4.60
CA TYR A 96 -4.79 6.78 3.35
C TYR A 96 -5.40 5.36 3.31
N ALA A 97 -4.67 4.35 3.76
CA ALA A 97 -5.17 2.97 3.84
C ALA A 97 -6.39 2.85 4.77
N ILE A 98 -6.37 3.54 5.92
CA ILE A 98 -7.50 3.61 6.86
C ILE A 98 -8.70 4.32 6.21
N GLN A 99 -8.46 5.40 5.46
CA GLN A 99 -9.52 6.11 4.73
C GLN A 99 -10.15 5.24 3.64
N GLN A 100 -9.36 4.34 3.01
CA GLN A 100 -9.84 3.35 2.04
C GLN A 100 -10.54 2.15 2.69
N GLY A 101 -10.75 2.15 4.00
CA GLY A 101 -11.51 1.12 4.71
C GLY A 101 -10.66 -0.01 5.31
N ARG A 102 -9.34 0.09 5.33
CA ARG A 102 -8.51 -0.89 6.06
C ARG A 102 -8.83 -0.86 7.56
N ASN A 103 -8.94 -2.03 8.16
CA ASN A 103 -9.38 -2.19 9.55
C ASN A 103 -8.24 -2.01 10.56
N PHE A 104 -7.51 -0.91 10.43
CA PHE A 104 -6.40 -0.54 11.30
C PHE A 104 -6.75 0.64 12.19
N THR A 105 -5.92 0.84 13.23
CA THR A 105 -5.87 2.08 14.00
C THR A 105 -4.42 2.41 14.32
N THR A 106 -4.13 3.69 14.52
CA THR A 106 -2.80 4.21 14.84
C THR A 106 -2.84 4.80 16.25
N PRO A 107 -2.63 3.98 17.30
CA PRO A 107 -2.86 4.41 18.69
C PRO A 107 -1.75 5.31 19.26
N ILE A 108 -0.59 5.39 18.58
CA ILE A 108 0.59 6.11 19.02
C ILE A 108 0.87 7.23 18.03
N GLU A 109 1.37 8.37 18.48
CA GLU A 109 1.78 9.48 17.62
C GLU A 109 2.91 9.07 16.66
N GLY A 110 2.96 9.71 15.51
CA GLY A 110 4.00 9.47 14.51
C GLY A 110 5.38 9.92 14.97
N ILE A 111 6.40 9.25 14.50
CA ILE A 111 7.81 9.59 14.71
C ILE A 111 8.30 10.31 13.45
N ALA A 112 8.81 11.52 13.59
CA ALA A 112 9.38 12.28 12.49
C ALA A 112 10.62 11.56 11.93
N THR A 113 10.60 11.27 10.62
CA THR A 113 11.73 10.63 9.92
C THR A 113 12.46 11.56 8.97
N GLY A 114 11.97 12.80 8.83
CA GLY A 114 12.57 13.83 8.02
C GLY A 114 11.71 14.28 6.86
N GLU A 115 12.33 15.03 5.97
CA GLU A 115 11.69 15.63 4.80
C GLU A 115 11.68 14.69 3.62
N VAL A 116 10.67 14.80 2.77
CA VAL A 116 10.53 14.03 1.52
C VAL A 116 10.76 14.94 0.34
N GLY A 117 11.64 14.50 -0.58
CA GLY A 117 11.93 15.17 -1.84
C GLY A 117 11.71 14.24 -3.03
N PHE A 118 11.51 14.83 -4.20
CA PHE A 118 11.69 14.17 -5.49
C PHE A 118 13.18 13.89 -5.69
N ALA A 119 13.54 12.74 -6.25
CA ALA A 119 14.94 12.35 -6.35
C ALA A 119 15.29 11.83 -7.74
N VAL A 120 16.46 12.21 -8.22
CA VAL A 120 17.10 11.64 -9.41
C VAL A 120 18.44 11.02 -9.03
N LYS A 121 18.99 10.17 -9.87
CA LYS A 121 20.33 9.63 -9.66
C LYS A 121 21.35 10.78 -9.62
N LYS A 122 22.30 10.70 -8.72
CA LYS A 122 23.36 11.71 -8.52
C LYS A 122 24.01 12.16 -9.83
N GLY A 123 24.02 13.47 -10.07
CA GLY A 123 24.62 14.08 -11.26
C GLY A 123 23.84 13.84 -12.57
N THR A 124 22.56 13.41 -12.51
CA THR A 124 21.73 13.22 -13.70
C THR A 124 20.47 14.07 -13.65
N ASN A 125 19.99 14.51 -14.82
CA ASN A 125 18.70 15.19 -15.01
C ASN A 125 18.46 16.37 -14.03
N PRO A 126 19.38 17.33 -13.89
CA PRO A 126 19.19 18.49 -13.00
C PRO A 126 17.96 19.31 -13.40
N GLU A 127 17.63 19.35 -14.69
CA GLU A 127 16.46 20.04 -15.24
C GLU A 127 15.15 19.49 -14.69
N LEU A 128 15.06 18.19 -14.38
CA LEU A 128 13.87 17.59 -13.75
C LEU A 128 13.67 18.09 -12.32
N ILE A 129 14.76 18.28 -11.58
CA ILE A 129 14.71 18.84 -10.23
C ILE A 129 14.23 20.29 -10.29
N GLU A 130 14.79 21.09 -11.20
CA GLU A 130 14.39 22.49 -11.38
C GLU A 130 12.93 22.61 -11.80
N MET A 131 12.48 21.82 -12.78
CA MET A 131 11.08 21.77 -13.20
C MET A 131 10.15 21.39 -12.05
N PHE A 132 10.55 20.41 -11.23
CA PHE A 132 9.78 19.99 -10.06
C PHE A 132 9.66 21.10 -9.03
N ASN A 133 10.78 21.76 -8.68
CA ASN A 133 10.81 22.86 -7.71
C ASN A 133 9.96 24.05 -8.18
N ASN A 134 10.05 24.42 -9.46
CA ASN A 134 9.23 25.47 -10.04
C ASN A 134 7.75 25.13 -10.01
N GLY A 135 7.38 23.88 -10.35
CA GLY A 135 6.01 23.39 -10.27
C GLY A 135 5.49 23.35 -8.82
N LEU A 136 6.31 22.87 -7.88
CA LEU A 136 5.96 22.85 -6.46
C LEU A 136 5.71 24.27 -5.93
N ALA A 137 6.60 25.22 -6.22
CA ALA A 137 6.43 26.62 -5.82
C ALA A 137 5.12 27.23 -6.38
N ALA A 138 4.75 26.90 -7.61
CA ALA A 138 3.52 27.37 -8.24
C ALA A 138 2.26 26.84 -7.52
N ILE A 139 2.20 25.52 -7.24
CA ILE A 139 1.04 24.92 -6.57
C ILE A 139 0.94 25.26 -5.08
N VAL A 140 2.05 25.57 -4.43
CA VAL A 140 2.05 26.10 -3.06
C VAL A 140 1.48 27.53 -3.07
N LYS A 141 1.93 28.35 -4.02
CA LYS A 141 1.49 29.74 -4.14
C LYS A 141 -0.01 29.89 -4.43
N ASP A 142 -0.58 29.03 -5.25
CA ASP A 142 -2.00 29.07 -5.63
C ASP A 142 -2.93 28.30 -4.66
N GLY A 143 -2.37 27.66 -3.61
CA GLY A 143 -3.09 26.91 -2.61
C GLY A 143 -3.56 25.52 -3.09
N THR A 144 -3.13 25.08 -4.27
CA THR A 144 -3.43 23.73 -4.79
C THR A 144 -2.77 22.65 -3.93
N TYR A 145 -1.55 22.91 -3.44
CA TYR A 145 -0.85 22.00 -2.53
C TYR A 145 -1.68 21.70 -1.28
N ASP A 146 -2.18 22.72 -0.59
CA ASP A 146 -2.99 22.55 0.61
C ASP A 146 -4.29 21.80 0.34
N LYS A 147 -4.92 22.06 -0.81
CA LYS A 147 -6.14 21.31 -1.22
C LYS A 147 -5.85 19.81 -1.40
N ILE A 148 -4.71 19.46 -1.98
CA ILE A 148 -4.29 18.06 -2.17
C ILE A 148 -4.02 17.42 -0.81
N ILE A 149 -3.21 18.04 0.05
CA ILE A 149 -2.90 17.52 1.39
C ILE A 149 -4.18 17.31 2.20
N ASN A 150 -5.06 18.31 2.26
CA ASN A 150 -6.33 18.21 2.99
C ASN A 150 -7.27 17.14 2.42
N LYS A 151 -7.23 16.90 1.12
CA LYS A 151 -8.07 15.87 0.48
C LYS A 151 -7.63 14.45 0.85
N TYR A 152 -6.33 14.20 0.93
CA TYR A 152 -5.80 12.84 1.07
C TYR A 152 -5.21 12.52 2.44
N LEU A 153 -4.76 13.52 3.19
CA LEU A 153 -4.03 13.34 4.44
C LEU A 153 -4.69 13.99 5.66
N ASP A 154 -5.87 14.62 5.52
CA ASP A 154 -6.57 15.22 6.64
C ASP A 154 -7.12 14.12 7.57
N SER A 155 -6.43 13.94 8.72
CA SER A 155 -6.80 12.99 9.76
C SER A 155 -8.17 13.26 10.40
N ASN A 156 -8.72 14.49 10.28
CA ASN A 156 -10.04 14.84 10.82
C ASN A 156 -11.16 14.28 9.94
N LYS A 157 -10.95 14.09 8.63
CA LYS A 157 -11.91 13.42 7.75
C LYS A 157 -12.00 11.92 7.98
N SER A 158 -10.99 11.30 8.57
CA SER A 158 -11.03 9.89 8.98
C SER A 158 -12.07 9.62 10.07
N LYS A 159 -12.50 10.64 10.81
CA LYS A 159 -13.57 10.52 11.81
C LYS A 159 -14.98 10.72 11.21
N GLU A 160 -15.12 11.46 10.12
CA GLU A 160 -16.42 11.71 9.45
C GLU A 160 -16.69 10.74 8.28
N GLY A 161 -15.63 10.18 7.64
CA GLY A 161 -15.76 9.23 6.53
C GLY A 161 -16.23 7.83 6.94
N SER A 162 -16.32 7.54 8.23
CA SER A 162 -16.76 6.23 8.76
C SER A 162 -18.29 6.02 8.67
N SER A 163 -19.04 6.94 8.04
CA SER A 163 -20.49 6.81 7.83
C SER A 163 -20.90 6.44 6.40
N LYS A 164 -19.97 6.26 5.46
CA LYS A 164 -20.27 5.44 4.30
C LYS A 164 -20.22 3.99 4.76
N LYS A 165 -21.44 3.43 4.97
CA LYS A 165 -21.77 2.02 5.18
C LYS A 165 -20.62 1.16 4.66
N ALA A 166 -19.80 0.64 5.58
CA ALA A 166 -18.87 -0.42 5.26
C ALA A 166 -19.74 -1.51 4.61
N THR A 167 -19.74 -1.55 3.29
CA THR A 167 -20.30 -2.66 2.56
C THR A 167 -19.50 -3.83 3.09
N ASP A 168 -20.20 -4.80 3.61
CA ASP A 168 -19.73 -5.98 4.31
C ASP A 168 -18.76 -6.80 3.41
N GLU A 169 -17.54 -6.26 3.23
CA GLU A 169 -16.47 -6.89 2.43
C GLU A 169 -15.86 -8.10 3.15
N THR A 170 -16.26 -8.33 4.40
CA THR A 170 -15.85 -9.51 5.16
C THR A 170 -16.74 -10.71 4.92
N THR A 171 -17.89 -10.52 4.30
CA THR A 171 -18.81 -11.59 3.96
C THR A 171 -18.70 -11.97 2.48
N ILE A 172 -18.69 -13.27 2.17
CA ILE A 172 -18.67 -13.79 0.78
C ILE A 172 -19.76 -13.12 -0.08
N VAL A 173 -20.94 -12.92 0.49
CA VAL A 173 -22.07 -12.24 -0.17
C VAL A 173 -21.76 -10.77 -0.47
N GLY A 174 -21.09 -10.05 0.43
CA GLY A 174 -20.68 -8.67 0.22
C GLY A 174 -19.60 -8.54 -0.87
N LEU A 175 -18.61 -9.43 -0.88
CA LEU A 175 -17.59 -9.51 -1.92
C LEU A 175 -18.19 -9.78 -3.31
N ILE A 176 -19.14 -10.71 -3.42
CA ILE A 176 -19.85 -11.02 -4.66
C ILE A 176 -20.65 -9.80 -5.12
N LYS A 177 -21.40 -9.15 -4.23
CA LYS A 177 -22.25 -8.01 -4.54
C LYS A 177 -21.45 -6.78 -5.00
N ASN A 178 -20.27 -6.57 -4.45
CA ASN A 178 -19.42 -5.43 -4.83
C ASN A 178 -18.61 -5.66 -6.10
N ASN A 179 -18.30 -6.93 -6.41
CA ASN A 179 -17.44 -7.29 -7.55
C ASN A 179 -18.18 -8.09 -8.64
N TYR A 180 -19.53 -8.15 -8.60
CA TYR A 180 -20.31 -9.00 -9.51
C TYR A 180 -20.06 -8.72 -11.00
N LYS A 181 -19.80 -7.45 -11.37
CA LYS A 181 -19.48 -7.09 -12.76
C LYS A 181 -18.16 -7.71 -13.23
N GLN A 182 -17.12 -7.66 -12.38
CA GLN A 182 -15.83 -8.26 -12.69
C GLN A 182 -15.90 -9.79 -12.69
N LEU A 183 -16.67 -10.37 -11.76
CA LEU A 183 -16.94 -11.81 -11.71
C LEU A 183 -17.70 -12.28 -12.96
N LEU A 184 -18.73 -11.56 -13.39
CA LEU A 184 -19.46 -11.86 -14.63
C LEU A 184 -18.60 -11.70 -15.88
N GLN A 185 -17.74 -10.68 -15.94
CA GLN A 185 -16.80 -10.53 -17.04
C GLN A 185 -15.80 -11.70 -17.10
N GLY A 186 -15.21 -12.07 -15.98
CA GLY A 186 -14.30 -13.21 -15.88
C GLY A 186 -14.99 -14.52 -16.28
N LEU A 187 -16.21 -14.75 -15.80
CA LEU A 187 -17.01 -15.92 -16.18
C LEU A 187 -17.32 -15.93 -17.67
N GLY A 188 -17.71 -14.79 -18.24
CA GLY A 188 -17.97 -14.64 -19.66
C GLY A 188 -16.76 -14.96 -20.55
N ILE A 189 -15.56 -14.47 -20.15
CA ILE A 189 -14.31 -14.78 -20.87
C ILE A 189 -13.99 -16.27 -20.77
N THR A 190 -14.13 -16.87 -19.59
CA THR A 190 -13.87 -18.31 -19.37
C THR A 190 -14.80 -19.19 -20.21
N LEU A 191 -16.10 -18.89 -20.22
CA LEU A 191 -17.08 -19.60 -21.05
C LEU A 191 -16.80 -19.42 -22.54
N GLY A 192 -16.46 -18.20 -22.98
CA GLY A 192 -16.11 -17.92 -24.36
C GLY A 192 -14.87 -18.71 -24.83
N LEU A 193 -13.82 -18.74 -24.02
CA LEU A 193 -12.61 -19.52 -24.32
C LEU A 193 -12.89 -21.02 -24.33
N THR A 194 -13.73 -21.50 -23.41
CA THR A 194 -14.09 -22.93 -23.34
C THR A 194 -14.88 -23.35 -24.59
N LEU A 195 -15.87 -22.56 -25.00
CA LEU A 195 -16.64 -22.84 -26.22
C LEU A 195 -15.77 -22.78 -27.48
N LEU A 196 -14.87 -21.81 -27.56
CA LEU A 196 -13.95 -21.68 -28.69
C LEU A 196 -13.00 -22.89 -28.76
N SER A 197 -12.40 -23.28 -27.64
CA SER A 197 -11.50 -24.44 -27.59
C SER A 197 -12.23 -25.74 -27.93
N PHE A 198 -13.48 -25.91 -27.49
CA PHE A 198 -14.31 -27.06 -27.82
C PHE A 198 -14.63 -27.12 -29.34
N ALA A 199 -14.98 -25.96 -29.93
CA ALA A 199 -15.23 -25.88 -31.38
C ALA A 199 -13.98 -26.24 -32.20
N ILE A 200 -12.81 -25.74 -31.81
CA ILE A 200 -11.53 -26.06 -32.46
C ILE A 200 -11.22 -27.56 -32.29
N ALA A 201 -11.36 -28.12 -31.08
CA ALA A 201 -11.13 -29.52 -30.83
C ALA A 201 -12.05 -30.44 -31.66
N MET A 202 -13.33 -30.04 -31.84
CA MET A 202 -14.27 -30.76 -32.66
C MET A 202 -13.87 -30.78 -34.15
N ILE A 203 -13.46 -29.63 -34.69
CA ILE A 203 -12.99 -29.52 -36.06
C ILE A 203 -11.77 -30.41 -36.30
N ILE A 204 -10.77 -30.31 -35.38
CA ILE A 204 -9.56 -31.12 -35.46
C ILE A 204 -9.91 -32.61 -35.35
N GLY A 205 -10.78 -32.99 -34.41
CA GLY A 205 -11.20 -34.37 -34.23
C GLY A 205 -11.90 -34.96 -35.46
N VAL A 206 -12.76 -34.17 -36.16
CA VAL A 206 -13.39 -34.59 -37.42
C VAL A 206 -12.34 -34.76 -38.52
N ILE A 207 -11.37 -33.85 -38.67
CA ILE A 207 -10.30 -33.95 -39.67
C ILE A 207 -9.49 -35.25 -39.45
N PHE A 208 -8.98 -35.47 -38.23
CA PHE A 208 -8.23 -36.69 -37.88
C PHE A 208 -9.08 -37.97 -38.03
N GLY A 209 -10.35 -37.89 -37.63
CA GLY A 209 -11.29 -39.03 -37.81
C GLY A 209 -11.48 -39.39 -39.28
N MET A 210 -11.63 -38.39 -40.16
CA MET A 210 -11.72 -38.66 -41.60
C MET A 210 -10.41 -39.19 -42.17
N MET A 211 -9.26 -38.72 -41.74
CA MET A 211 -7.94 -39.24 -42.15
C MET A 211 -7.69 -40.68 -41.70
N ALA A 212 -8.23 -41.09 -40.58
CA ALA A 212 -8.10 -42.46 -40.05
C ALA A 212 -8.96 -43.47 -40.79
N VAL A 213 -10.02 -43.04 -41.47
CA VAL A 213 -10.97 -43.92 -42.20
C VAL A 213 -10.70 -43.87 -43.74
N ALA A 214 -9.87 -42.99 -44.21
CA ALA A 214 -9.49 -42.91 -45.62
C ALA A 214 -8.61 -44.16 -45.98
N PRO A 215 -8.99 -44.88 -47.09
CA PRO A 215 -8.27 -46.11 -47.48
C PRO A 215 -6.85 -45.83 -48.00
#